data_626e7aaf784416deb0fbd4c1cf2d94c4
#
_entry.id   626e7aaf784416deb0fbd4c1cf2d94c4
#
_cell.length_a   1.000
_cell.length_b   1.000
_cell.length_c   1.000
_cell.angle_alpha   90.00
_cell.angle_beta   90.00
_cell.angle_gamma   90.00
#
_symmetry.space_group_name_H-M   'P 1'
#
loop_
_entity.id
_entity.type
_entity.pdbx_description
1 polymer ?
#
loop_
_entity_poly.entity_id
_entity_poly.type
_entity_poly.pdbx_seq_one_letter_code
_entity_poly.pdbx_strand_id
1 'polypeptide(L)'
;QEMAGLYLDDIAFSRETVKRMISVLHAERDEVVIDLHSANQFNPADGYINSAMLYMEHFPFISRLWFGEYFDYDQRGDYWMTEVSGLPFGLMGEMLQGGGHPYRGMLYGMTTRMDGDVGPRPVWKMMNDFGIAESRMLGYWLTDAPVDTGNDLVKGSAFAREDGSVLIALASWSDQDLQIDLTLNMERLGLDSGFSFEVPTVEGLQDAHQYGADESVTVPANMGLALWTALMNAG
;
A
#
# COMPACT_ATOMS: atom_id res chain seq x y z
N GLN A 1 30.63 10.17 3.56
CA GLN A 1 29.19 9.91 3.39
C GLN A 1 28.56 9.97 4.77
N GLU A 2 27.65 10.88 4.98
CA GLU A 2 26.90 10.94 6.23
C GLU A 2 25.78 9.88 6.21
N MET A 3 25.71 9.09 7.26
CA MET A 3 24.69 8.05 7.41
C MET A 3 23.37 8.70 7.82
N ALA A 4 22.31 8.50 7.01
CA ALA A 4 21.01 9.11 7.25
C ALA A 4 20.11 8.28 8.16
N GLY A 5 20.43 7.01 8.40
CA GLY A 5 19.63 6.11 9.21
C GLY A 5 20.25 4.73 9.35
N LEU A 6 19.49 3.82 9.93
CA LEU A 6 19.86 2.43 10.13
C LEU A 6 18.80 1.50 9.51
N TYR A 7 19.26 0.45 8.89
CA TYR A 7 18.45 -0.72 8.56
C TYR A 7 18.76 -1.81 9.59
N LEU A 8 17.75 -2.27 10.28
CA LEU A 8 17.82 -3.28 11.33
C LEU A 8 17.20 -4.56 10.80
N ASP A 9 18.05 -5.53 10.51
CA ASP A 9 17.65 -6.79 9.91
C ASP A 9 17.60 -7.88 10.98
N ASP A 10 16.47 -8.55 11.08
CA ASP A 10 16.25 -9.74 11.90
C ASP A 10 16.81 -9.62 13.35
N ILE A 11 16.56 -8.49 13.96
CA ILE A 11 17.11 -8.18 15.30
C ILE A 11 16.15 -8.62 16.41
N ALA A 12 16.73 -8.98 17.55
CA ALA A 12 16.03 -9.26 18.81
C ALA A 12 16.43 -8.27 19.92
N PHE A 13 16.46 -6.98 19.61
CA PHE A 13 16.77 -5.95 20.60
C PHE A 13 15.60 -5.71 21.54
N SER A 14 15.90 -5.43 22.81
CA SER A 14 14.88 -4.93 23.73
C SER A 14 14.43 -3.52 23.33
N ARG A 15 13.22 -3.15 23.71
CA ARG A 15 12.68 -1.80 23.52
C ARG A 15 13.63 -0.71 24.04
N GLU A 16 14.24 -0.92 25.20
CA GLU A 16 15.17 0.05 25.80
C GLU A 16 16.45 0.23 24.96
N THR A 17 16.91 -0.83 24.30
CA THR A 17 18.04 -0.75 23.36
C THR A 17 17.65 0.10 22.14
N VAL A 18 16.48 -0.14 21.56
CA VAL A 18 15.99 0.65 20.40
C VAL A 18 15.82 2.12 20.78
N LYS A 19 15.20 2.42 21.90
CA LYS A 19 15.07 3.79 22.42
C LYS A 19 16.42 4.48 22.57
N ARG A 20 17.39 3.78 23.13
CA ARG A 20 18.75 4.34 23.32
C ARG A 20 19.43 4.61 21.99
N MET A 21 19.32 3.69 21.02
CA MET A 21 19.86 3.90 19.68
C MET A 21 19.30 5.17 19.04
N ILE A 22 17.99 5.34 19.07
CA ILE A 22 17.32 6.51 18.51
C ILE A 22 17.76 7.80 19.21
N SER A 23 17.85 7.77 20.55
CA SER A 23 18.33 8.94 21.31
C SER A 23 19.75 9.34 20.93
N VAL A 24 20.63 8.37 20.68
CA VAL A 24 22.00 8.64 20.22
C VAL A 24 22.00 9.22 18.80
N LEU A 25 21.20 8.68 17.90
CA LEU A 25 21.11 9.15 16.53
C LEU A 25 20.56 10.59 16.45
N HIS A 26 19.50 10.89 17.22
CA HIS A 26 18.93 12.25 17.28
C HIS A 26 19.84 13.27 17.99
N ALA A 27 20.76 12.82 18.83
CA ALA A 27 21.76 13.71 19.38
C ALA A 27 22.75 14.23 18.32
N GLU A 28 22.92 13.49 17.24
CA GLU A 28 23.84 13.81 16.15
C GLU A 28 23.12 14.39 14.91
N ARG A 29 21.79 14.17 14.79
CA ARG A 29 21.01 14.56 13.59
C ARG A 29 19.55 14.84 13.93
N ASP A 30 18.98 15.84 13.28
CA ASP A 30 17.56 16.18 13.42
C ASP A 30 16.66 15.14 12.75
N GLU A 31 17.05 14.63 11.56
CA GLU A 31 16.32 13.62 10.82
C GLU A 31 17.03 12.27 10.87
N VAL A 32 16.32 11.26 11.36
CA VAL A 32 16.81 9.88 11.48
C VAL A 32 15.77 8.94 10.88
N VAL A 33 16.19 8.05 10.00
CA VAL A 33 15.36 6.99 9.44
C VAL A 33 15.77 5.66 10.03
N ILE A 34 14.82 4.94 10.61
CA ILE A 34 15.02 3.59 11.11
C ILE A 34 14.10 2.65 10.33
N ASP A 35 14.72 1.78 9.55
CA ASP A 35 14.05 0.68 8.88
C ASP A 35 14.19 -0.57 9.73
N LEU A 36 13.08 -1.19 10.08
CA LEU A 36 13.04 -2.49 10.75
C LEU A 36 12.57 -3.55 9.78
N HIS A 37 13.39 -4.54 9.55
CA HIS A 37 12.99 -5.80 8.94
C HIS A 37 12.70 -6.77 10.08
N SER A 38 11.42 -7.07 10.29
CA SER A 38 11.03 -8.05 11.30
C SER A 38 11.44 -9.45 10.85
N ALA A 39 11.81 -10.31 11.80
CA ALA A 39 12.04 -11.72 11.54
C ALA A 39 10.72 -12.37 11.09
N ASN A 40 10.59 -12.67 9.81
CA ASN A 40 9.29 -12.84 9.15
C ASN A 40 8.93 -14.28 8.85
N GLN A 41 9.47 -15.20 9.56
CA GLN A 41 9.07 -16.59 9.36
C GLN A 41 7.67 -16.79 9.95
N PHE A 42 6.65 -16.68 9.10
CA PHE A 42 5.36 -17.22 9.43
C PHE A 42 5.54 -18.73 9.62
N ASN A 43 5.61 -19.16 10.86
CA ASN A 43 5.68 -20.56 11.20
C ASN A 43 4.31 -21.00 11.71
N PRO A 44 3.54 -21.79 10.96
CA PRO A 44 2.25 -22.29 11.42
C PRO A 44 2.30 -23.05 12.75
N ALA A 45 3.49 -23.58 13.12
CA ALA A 45 3.69 -24.26 14.41
C ALA A 45 3.68 -23.27 15.59
N ASP A 46 3.97 -22.00 15.38
CA ASP A 46 3.94 -20.95 16.40
C ASP A 46 2.56 -20.30 16.51
N GLY A 47 1.58 -20.80 15.76
CA GLY A 47 0.22 -20.26 15.67
C GLY A 47 0.09 -19.18 14.60
N TYR A 48 -1.06 -18.52 14.60
CA TYR A 48 -1.37 -17.42 13.66
C TYR A 48 -0.82 -16.07 14.11
N ILE A 49 0.29 -16.05 14.82
CA ILE A 49 0.92 -14.81 15.25
C ILE A 49 1.82 -14.35 14.11
N ASN A 50 1.41 -13.27 13.45
CA ASN A 50 2.27 -12.56 12.53
C ASN A 50 3.55 -12.13 13.26
N SER A 51 4.72 -12.47 12.72
CA SER A 51 6.00 -12.11 13.32
C SER A 51 6.17 -10.59 13.49
N ALA A 52 5.54 -9.78 12.63
CA ALA A 52 5.50 -8.34 12.81
C ALA A 52 4.92 -7.93 14.17
N MET A 53 3.94 -8.68 14.69
CA MET A 53 3.33 -8.40 16.00
C MET A 53 4.31 -8.59 17.16
N LEU A 54 5.31 -9.43 17.01
CA LEU A 54 6.34 -9.62 18.02
C LEU A 54 7.20 -8.35 18.24
N TYR A 55 7.16 -7.44 17.27
CA TYR A 55 7.93 -6.19 17.28
C TYR A 55 7.08 -4.94 17.55
N MET A 56 5.80 -5.09 17.92
CA MET A 56 4.89 -3.97 18.16
C MET A 56 5.45 -2.93 19.14
N GLU A 57 6.23 -3.36 20.14
CA GLU A 57 6.86 -2.46 21.10
C GLU A 57 7.88 -1.50 20.48
N HIS A 58 8.38 -1.81 19.26
CA HIS A 58 9.33 -1.01 18.52
C HIS A 58 8.68 -0.02 17.55
N PHE A 59 7.42 -0.24 17.15
CA PHE A 59 6.75 0.57 16.14
C PHE A 59 6.77 2.08 16.39
N PRO A 60 6.63 2.58 17.64
CA PRO A 60 6.75 4.00 17.90
C PRO A 60 8.14 4.61 17.64
N PHE A 61 9.14 3.78 17.41
CA PHE A 61 10.56 4.18 17.31
C PHE A 61 11.15 3.91 15.93
N ILE A 62 10.38 3.41 14.99
CA ILE A 62 10.82 3.11 13.64
C ILE A 62 10.11 3.99 12.63
N SER A 63 10.71 4.19 11.48
CA SER A 63 10.19 4.99 10.39
C SER A 63 9.46 4.13 9.37
N ARG A 64 9.96 2.92 9.14
CA ARG A 64 9.41 1.97 8.18
C ARG A 64 9.56 0.54 8.67
N LEU A 65 8.56 -0.29 8.37
CA LEU A 65 8.56 -1.72 8.67
C LEU A 65 8.60 -2.53 7.37
N TRP A 66 9.54 -3.45 7.28
CA TRP A 66 9.61 -4.47 6.25
C TRP A 66 9.09 -5.80 6.82
N PHE A 67 8.12 -6.41 6.14
CA PHE A 67 7.44 -7.61 6.64
C PHE A 67 6.83 -8.41 5.49
N GLY A 68 6.27 -9.58 5.79
CA GLY A 68 5.46 -10.36 4.85
C GLY A 68 6.25 -11.34 4.01
N GLU A 69 7.53 -11.57 4.28
CA GLU A 69 8.21 -12.76 3.75
C GLU A 69 7.45 -14.01 4.16
N TYR A 70 7.28 -14.94 3.24
CA TYR A 70 6.54 -16.20 3.46
C TYR A 70 5.03 -16.06 3.68
N PHE A 71 4.44 -14.88 3.54
CA PHE A 71 3.00 -14.75 3.49
C PHE A 71 2.45 -15.42 2.23
N ASP A 72 1.27 -16.00 2.36
CA ASP A 72 0.56 -16.54 1.20
C ASP A 72 -0.18 -15.40 0.47
N TYR A 73 0.48 -14.84 -0.54
CA TYR A 73 0.00 -13.71 -1.31
C TYR A 73 -1.20 -14.04 -2.21
N ASP A 74 -1.57 -15.31 -2.36
CA ASP A 74 -2.76 -15.74 -3.08
C ASP A 74 -4.02 -15.75 -2.20
N GLN A 75 -3.86 -15.58 -0.89
CA GLN A 75 -4.99 -15.44 0.02
C GLN A 75 -5.76 -14.15 -0.23
N ARG A 76 -7.07 -14.22 0.00
CA ARG A 76 -7.99 -13.09 -0.22
C ARG A 76 -7.88 -12.00 0.86
N GLY A 77 -8.57 -10.89 0.61
CA GLY A 77 -8.51 -9.70 1.43
C GLY A 77 -8.72 -9.91 2.93
N ASP A 78 -9.60 -10.82 3.36
CA ASP A 78 -9.86 -11.08 4.79
C ASP A 78 -8.64 -11.64 5.53
N TYR A 79 -7.87 -12.50 4.87
CA TYR A 79 -6.59 -12.97 5.36
C TYR A 79 -5.64 -11.80 5.61
N TRP A 80 -5.52 -10.91 4.64
CA TRP A 80 -4.64 -9.74 4.72
C TRP A 80 -5.06 -8.77 5.81
N MET A 81 -6.36 -8.58 6.03
CA MET A 81 -6.84 -7.77 7.14
C MET A 81 -6.41 -8.32 8.49
N THR A 82 -6.30 -9.64 8.62
CA THR A 82 -5.78 -10.29 9.83
C THR A 82 -4.27 -10.08 9.94
N GLU A 83 -3.53 -10.33 8.87
CA GLU A 83 -2.07 -10.26 8.85
C GLU A 83 -1.52 -8.84 9.07
N VAL A 84 -2.19 -7.82 8.53
CA VAL A 84 -1.79 -6.42 8.73
C VAL A 84 -2.40 -5.79 9.98
N SER A 85 -3.26 -6.49 10.71
CA SER A 85 -3.86 -5.98 11.93
C SER A 85 -2.80 -5.70 12.99
N GLY A 86 -2.93 -4.58 13.70
CA GLY A 86 -1.95 -4.14 14.71
C GLY A 86 -0.75 -3.36 14.16
N LEU A 87 -0.56 -3.28 12.84
CA LEU A 87 0.36 -2.31 12.28
C LEU A 87 -0.20 -0.91 12.51
N PRO A 88 0.58 0.03 13.07
CA PRO A 88 0.10 1.38 13.31
C PRO A 88 -0.32 2.05 12.02
N PHE A 89 -1.47 2.67 12.03
CA PHE A 89 -1.90 3.49 10.91
C PHE A 89 -0.91 4.64 10.69
N GLY A 90 -0.45 4.79 9.46
CA GLY A 90 0.55 5.81 9.10
C GLY A 90 2.01 5.36 9.26
N LEU A 91 2.28 4.18 9.84
CA LEU A 91 3.60 3.59 9.71
C LEU A 91 3.79 3.12 8.26
N MET A 92 4.84 3.60 7.62
CA MET A 92 5.18 3.14 6.28
C MET A 92 5.54 1.66 6.34
N GLY A 93 4.78 0.83 5.65
CA GLY A 93 5.02 -0.60 5.56
C GLY A 93 5.48 -1.01 4.17
N GLU A 94 6.40 -1.95 4.09
CA GLU A 94 6.80 -2.58 2.85
C GLU A 94 6.61 -4.09 2.97
N MET A 95 5.68 -4.62 2.17
CA MET A 95 5.40 -6.05 2.12
C MET A 95 6.44 -6.72 1.22
N LEU A 96 7.19 -7.66 1.78
CA LEU A 96 8.24 -8.41 1.09
C LEU A 96 7.61 -9.56 0.30
N GLN A 97 7.38 -9.33 -0.98
CA GLN A 97 6.72 -10.27 -1.85
C GLN A 97 7.61 -10.74 -2.99
N GLY A 98 7.64 -12.03 -3.23
CA GLY A 98 8.11 -12.60 -4.49
C GLY A 98 7.02 -12.54 -5.57
N GLY A 99 7.36 -12.19 -6.82
CA GLY A 99 6.46 -12.31 -7.96
C GLY A 99 5.55 -11.12 -8.27
N GLY A 100 5.70 -10.01 -7.62
CA GLY A 100 5.18 -8.70 -8.05
C GLY A 100 3.66 -8.49 -7.95
N HIS A 101 3.19 -8.02 -6.82
CA HIS A 101 1.78 -7.66 -6.62
C HIS A 101 1.63 -6.29 -5.94
N PRO A 102 2.10 -5.19 -6.55
CA PRO A 102 2.20 -3.89 -5.90
C PRO A 102 0.85 -3.35 -5.44
N TYR A 103 -0.20 -3.64 -6.20
CA TYR A 103 -1.55 -3.14 -5.91
C TYR A 103 -2.18 -3.77 -4.68
N ARG A 104 -1.82 -5.02 -4.32
CA ARG A 104 -2.29 -5.64 -3.06
C ARG A 104 -1.77 -4.90 -1.84
N GLY A 105 -0.50 -4.51 -1.84
CA GLY A 105 0.05 -3.67 -0.76
C GLY A 105 -0.66 -2.32 -0.67
N MET A 106 -0.94 -1.68 -1.79
CA MET A 106 -1.64 -0.38 -1.83
C MET A 106 -3.06 -0.45 -1.25
N LEU A 107 -3.75 -1.60 -1.34
CA LEU A 107 -5.05 -1.76 -0.68
C LEU A 107 -4.99 -1.50 0.83
N TYR A 108 -3.84 -1.74 1.45
CA TYR A 108 -3.62 -1.61 2.90
C TYR A 108 -2.78 -0.38 3.27
N GLY A 109 -2.54 0.52 2.31
CA GLY A 109 -1.73 1.71 2.54
C GLY A 109 -0.23 1.44 2.62
N MET A 110 0.23 0.36 2.00
CA MET A 110 1.60 -0.10 2.07
C MET A 110 2.23 -0.14 0.68
N THR A 111 3.55 -0.11 0.63
CA THR A 111 4.29 -0.42 -0.58
C THR A 111 4.54 -1.93 -0.65
N THR A 112 4.83 -2.43 -1.84
CA THR A 112 5.23 -3.82 -2.05
C THR A 112 6.58 -3.85 -2.72
N ARG A 113 7.49 -4.59 -2.13
CA ARG A 113 8.74 -4.95 -2.79
C ARG A 113 8.45 -6.08 -3.76
N MET A 114 8.94 -5.94 -4.99
CA MET A 114 8.76 -6.95 -6.03
C MET A 114 10.07 -7.65 -6.31
N ASP A 115 9.99 -8.97 -6.43
CA ASP A 115 11.06 -9.77 -6.99
C ASP A 115 10.85 -9.95 -8.50
N GLY A 116 11.94 -10.07 -9.25
CA GLY A 116 11.93 -10.30 -10.67
C GLY A 116 12.37 -9.10 -11.48
N ASP A 117 11.97 -9.05 -12.76
CA ASP A 117 12.45 -8.07 -13.72
C ASP A 117 11.90 -6.66 -13.49
N VAL A 118 10.81 -6.53 -12.72
CA VAL A 118 10.18 -5.24 -12.42
C VAL A 118 10.48 -4.85 -10.98
N GLY A 119 11.33 -3.85 -10.81
CA GLY A 119 11.61 -3.30 -9.48
C GLY A 119 10.45 -2.42 -8.97
N PRO A 120 10.42 -2.06 -7.68
CA PRO A 120 9.35 -1.25 -7.09
C PRO A 120 9.40 0.24 -7.50
N ARG A 121 10.49 0.70 -8.11
CA ARG A 121 10.71 2.11 -8.44
C ARG A 121 9.61 2.77 -9.28
N PRO A 122 9.04 2.12 -10.32
CA PRO A 122 7.96 2.71 -11.09
C PRO A 122 6.70 2.96 -10.26
N VAL A 123 6.38 2.06 -9.34
CA VAL A 123 5.25 2.23 -8.40
C VAL A 123 5.52 3.37 -7.44
N TRP A 124 6.70 3.42 -6.84
CA TRP A 124 7.08 4.53 -5.94
C TRP A 124 7.05 5.88 -6.66
N LYS A 125 7.50 5.89 -7.94
CA LYS A 125 7.42 7.09 -8.76
C LYS A 125 5.97 7.53 -8.94
N MET A 126 5.07 6.64 -9.32
CA MET A 126 3.65 6.90 -9.49
C MET A 126 3.02 7.43 -8.18
N MET A 127 3.32 6.79 -7.04
CA MET A 127 2.86 7.24 -5.73
C MET A 127 3.36 8.65 -5.38
N ASN A 128 4.63 8.95 -5.68
CA ASN A 128 5.22 10.28 -5.46
C ASN A 128 4.63 11.33 -6.42
N ASP A 129 4.46 10.98 -7.70
CA ASP A 129 3.86 11.89 -8.71
C ASP A 129 2.43 12.27 -8.32
N PHE A 130 1.69 11.34 -7.72
CA PHE A 130 0.37 11.62 -7.15
C PHE A 130 0.43 12.46 -5.86
N GLY A 131 1.51 12.42 -5.11
CA GLY A 131 1.62 13.03 -3.78
C GLY A 131 0.89 12.22 -2.70
N ILE A 132 1.12 10.91 -2.68
CA ILE A 132 0.41 10.00 -1.76
C ILE A 132 0.65 10.35 -0.29
N ALA A 133 1.78 10.96 0.04
CA ALA A 133 2.12 11.37 1.41
C ALA A 133 1.17 12.46 1.96
N GLU A 134 0.58 13.27 1.10
CA GLU A 134 -0.41 14.30 1.45
C GLU A 134 -1.85 13.80 1.32
N SER A 135 -2.05 12.50 1.13
CA SER A 135 -3.37 11.92 0.97
C SER A 135 -3.89 11.27 2.25
N ARG A 136 -5.20 11.18 2.36
CA ARG A 136 -5.90 10.37 3.35
C ARG A 136 -6.28 9.04 2.73
N MET A 137 -5.78 7.94 3.28
CA MET A 137 -6.14 6.61 2.85
C MET A 137 -7.54 6.22 3.35
N LEU A 138 -8.32 5.61 2.47
CA LEU A 138 -9.64 5.04 2.71
C LEU A 138 -9.67 3.59 2.22
N GLY A 139 -9.70 2.65 3.15
CA GLY A 139 -9.64 1.23 2.84
C GLY A 139 -10.98 0.64 2.39
N TYR A 140 -10.93 -0.40 1.56
CA TYR A 140 -12.12 -1.12 1.07
C TYR A 140 -12.96 -1.77 2.19
N TRP A 141 -12.39 -1.98 3.37
CA TRP A 141 -13.03 -2.62 4.52
C TRP A 141 -13.92 -1.68 5.36
N LEU A 142 -13.98 -0.41 5.01
CA LEU A 142 -14.85 0.54 5.70
C LEU A 142 -16.31 0.23 5.40
N THR A 143 -17.19 0.45 6.38
CA THR A 143 -18.63 0.19 6.22
C THR A 143 -19.23 1.01 5.07
N ASP A 144 -18.72 2.21 4.87
CA ASP A 144 -19.03 3.11 3.77
C ASP A 144 -17.81 3.18 2.84
N ALA A 145 -17.47 2.04 2.24
CA ALA A 145 -16.29 1.90 1.40
C ALA A 145 -16.18 3.02 0.35
N PRO A 146 -14.97 3.52 0.07
CA PRO A 146 -14.77 4.59 -0.89
C PRO A 146 -15.05 4.14 -2.33
N VAL A 147 -14.81 2.86 -2.61
CA VAL A 147 -14.93 2.23 -3.92
C VAL A 147 -15.63 0.89 -3.76
N ASP A 148 -16.74 0.72 -4.44
CA ASP A 148 -17.40 -0.57 -4.60
C ASP A 148 -17.11 -1.08 -6.02
N THR A 149 -16.57 -2.28 -6.11
CA THR A 149 -16.24 -2.94 -7.38
C THR A 149 -17.36 -3.89 -7.85
N GLY A 150 -18.36 -4.15 -7.01
CA GLY A 150 -19.39 -5.15 -7.27
C GLY A 150 -18.86 -6.59 -7.47
N ASN A 151 -17.58 -6.82 -7.17
CA ASN A 151 -16.89 -8.10 -7.42
C ASN A 151 -16.04 -8.55 -6.24
N ASP A 152 -16.25 -9.78 -5.77
CA ASP A 152 -15.54 -10.31 -4.60
C ASP A 152 -14.05 -10.59 -4.87
N LEU A 153 -13.66 -10.76 -6.11
CA LEU A 153 -12.27 -11.01 -6.51
C LEU A 153 -11.48 -9.72 -6.78
N VAL A 154 -12.16 -8.56 -6.78
CA VAL A 154 -11.49 -7.27 -6.96
C VAL A 154 -11.83 -6.37 -5.77
N LYS A 155 -10.83 -5.81 -5.14
CA LYS A 155 -10.99 -4.85 -4.04
C LYS A 155 -10.39 -3.51 -4.42
N GLY A 156 -11.01 -2.43 -3.93
CA GLY A 156 -10.58 -1.06 -4.22
C GLY A 156 -10.43 -0.21 -2.98
N SER A 157 -9.23 0.35 -2.75
CA SER A 157 -8.96 1.36 -1.73
C SER A 157 -8.62 2.69 -2.41
N ALA A 158 -8.83 3.79 -1.72
CA ALA A 158 -8.61 5.12 -2.26
C ALA A 158 -7.67 5.96 -1.39
N PHE A 159 -6.97 6.86 -2.03
CA PHE A 159 -6.13 7.88 -1.42
C PHE A 159 -6.63 9.24 -1.89
N ALA A 160 -7.26 9.98 -0.99
CA ALA A 160 -7.90 11.26 -1.30
C ALA A 160 -7.06 12.42 -0.77
N ARG A 161 -6.78 13.41 -1.63
CA ARG A 161 -6.07 14.63 -1.28
C ARG A 161 -7.03 15.79 -1.02
N GLU A 162 -6.57 16.79 -0.30
CA GLU A 162 -7.37 17.98 0.00
C GLU A 162 -7.70 18.84 -1.24
N ASP A 163 -6.91 18.67 -2.32
CA ASP A 163 -7.15 19.36 -3.60
C ASP A 163 -8.24 18.70 -4.47
N GLY A 164 -8.87 17.63 -3.97
CA GLY A 164 -9.90 16.89 -4.68
C GLY A 164 -9.36 15.79 -5.61
N SER A 165 -8.05 15.61 -5.68
CA SER A 165 -7.46 14.48 -6.42
C SER A 165 -7.63 13.18 -5.65
N VAL A 166 -7.98 12.10 -6.33
CA VAL A 166 -8.14 10.76 -5.74
C VAL A 166 -7.37 9.75 -6.56
N LEU A 167 -6.50 8.98 -5.90
CA LEU A 167 -5.89 7.77 -6.45
C LEU A 167 -6.67 6.56 -5.95
N ILE A 168 -7.10 5.70 -6.86
CA ILE A 168 -7.76 4.43 -6.56
C ILE A 168 -6.79 3.30 -6.88
N ALA A 169 -6.55 2.43 -5.92
CA ALA A 169 -5.81 1.20 -6.10
C ALA A 169 -6.79 0.02 -6.14
N LEU A 170 -6.84 -0.68 -7.25
CA LEU A 170 -7.59 -1.92 -7.43
C LEU A 170 -6.63 -3.09 -7.39
N ALA A 171 -6.95 -4.14 -6.65
CA ALA A 171 -6.21 -5.39 -6.69
C ALA A 171 -7.13 -6.56 -7.01
N SER A 172 -6.66 -7.47 -7.87
CA SER A 172 -7.41 -8.61 -8.38
C SER A 172 -6.82 -9.92 -7.88
N TRP A 173 -7.71 -10.83 -7.50
CA TRP A 173 -7.45 -12.26 -7.23
C TRP A 173 -8.10 -13.16 -8.30
N SER A 174 -8.55 -12.58 -9.40
CA SER A 174 -9.07 -13.32 -10.54
C SER A 174 -7.94 -13.83 -11.41
N ASP A 175 -8.08 -15.02 -11.96
CA ASP A 175 -7.19 -15.60 -12.97
C ASP A 175 -7.47 -15.09 -14.40
N GLN A 176 -8.44 -14.19 -14.55
CA GLN A 176 -8.83 -13.57 -15.80
C GLN A 176 -8.95 -12.06 -15.65
N ASP A 177 -8.75 -11.34 -16.74
CA ASP A 177 -9.07 -9.92 -16.81
C ASP A 177 -10.56 -9.69 -16.58
N LEU A 178 -10.88 -8.71 -15.73
CA LEU A 178 -12.26 -8.39 -15.40
C LEU A 178 -12.64 -6.98 -15.83
N GLN A 179 -13.86 -6.83 -16.36
CA GLN A 179 -14.49 -5.54 -16.56
C GLN A 179 -15.25 -5.17 -15.29
N ILE A 180 -14.89 -4.05 -14.67
CA ILE A 180 -15.43 -3.62 -13.39
C ILE A 180 -16.10 -2.26 -13.53
N ASP A 181 -17.37 -2.22 -13.17
CA ASP A 181 -18.13 -0.98 -13.01
C ASP A 181 -17.85 -0.44 -11.61
N LEU A 182 -17.13 0.68 -11.53
CA LEU A 182 -16.79 1.28 -10.25
C LEU A 182 -17.92 2.16 -9.73
N THR A 183 -18.38 1.88 -8.52
CA THR A 183 -19.27 2.79 -7.79
C THR A 183 -18.46 3.53 -6.73
N LEU A 184 -18.40 4.85 -6.83
CA LEU A 184 -17.63 5.69 -5.92
C LEU A 184 -18.53 6.34 -4.87
N ASN A 185 -18.07 6.33 -3.64
CA ASN A 185 -18.66 7.16 -2.58
C ASN A 185 -18.13 8.60 -2.71
N MET A 186 -18.79 9.40 -3.53
CA MET A 186 -18.37 10.74 -3.91
C MET A 186 -18.19 11.67 -2.70
N GLU A 187 -19.10 11.62 -1.74
CA GLU A 187 -19.01 12.42 -0.51
C GLU A 187 -17.77 12.09 0.30
N ARG A 188 -17.51 10.78 0.47
CA ARG A 188 -16.36 10.29 1.22
C ARG A 188 -15.03 10.63 0.58
N LEU A 189 -15.00 10.62 -0.73
CA LEU A 189 -13.82 10.93 -1.54
C LEU A 189 -13.61 12.45 -1.71
N GLY A 190 -14.63 13.25 -1.44
CA GLY A 190 -14.60 14.69 -1.70
C GLY A 190 -14.59 15.00 -3.19
N LEU A 191 -15.24 14.14 -3.99
CA LEU A 191 -15.32 14.31 -5.44
C LEU A 191 -16.61 15.01 -5.84
N ASP A 192 -16.47 15.97 -6.74
CA ASP A 192 -17.59 16.54 -7.48
C ASP A 192 -17.86 15.76 -8.77
N SER A 193 -19.02 15.96 -9.39
CA SER A 193 -19.34 15.42 -10.71
C SER A 193 -18.43 16.03 -11.79
N GLY A 194 -18.14 15.28 -12.85
CA GLY A 194 -17.38 15.77 -13.99
C GLY A 194 -15.88 15.46 -13.92
N PHE A 195 -15.55 14.26 -13.53
CA PHE A 195 -14.20 13.70 -13.62
C PHE A 195 -14.12 12.58 -14.67
N SER A 196 -12.92 12.22 -15.05
CA SER A 196 -12.57 11.00 -15.76
C SER A 196 -11.50 10.26 -14.96
N PHE A 197 -11.25 9.01 -15.31
CA PHE A 197 -10.14 8.27 -14.73
C PHE A 197 -8.95 8.30 -15.67
N GLU A 198 -7.79 8.62 -15.15
CA GLU A 198 -6.51 8.43 -15.80
C GLU A 198 -5.79 7.24 -15.18
N VAL A 199 -5.36 6.31 -16.01
CA VAL A 199 -4.44 5.24 -15.67
C VAL A 199 -3.04 5.75 -16.00
N PRO A 200 -2.18 6.04 -15.03
CA PRO A 200 -0.81 6.46 -15.30
C PRO A 200 0.02 5.30 -15.82
N THR A 201 1.03 5.59 -16.63
CA THR A 201 2.03 4.59 -16.97
C THR A 201 2.82 4.20 -15.73
N VAL A 202 2.87 2.89 -15.43
CA VAL A 202 3.79 2.31 -14.45
C VAL A 202 4.62 1.26 -15.19
N GLU A 203 5.87 1.59 -15.45
CA GLU A 203 6.76 0.79 -16.30
C GLU A 203 6.80 -0.68 -15.88
N GLY A 204 6.50 -1.57 -16.82
CA GLY A 204 6.45 -3.02 -16.61
C GLY A 204 5.18 -3.53 -15.92
N LEU A 205 4.21 -2.67 -15.58
CA LEU A 205 2.99 -3.05 -14.86
C LEU A 205 1.69 -2.59 -15.52
N GLN A 206 1.61 -1.34 -15.94
CA GLN A 206 0.42 -0.81 -16.59
C GLN A 206 0.79 0.28 -17.60
N ASP A 207 0.07 0.30 -18.72
CA ASP A 207 0.15 1.34 -19.73
C ASP A 207 -0.83 2.47 -19.43
N ALA A 208 -0.52 3.68 -19.93
CA ALA A 208 -1.43 4.81 -19.83
C ALA A 208 -2.75 4.53 -20.54
N HIS A 209 -3.83 4.84 -19.88
CA HIS A 209 -5.18 4.75 -20.43
C HIS A 209 -6.09 5.82 -19.80
N GLN A 210 -7.23 6.08 -20.43
CA GLN A 210 -8.26 6.97 -19.88
C GLN A 210 -9.62 6.31 -19.99
N TYR A 211 -10.41 6.39 -18.91
CA TYR A 211 -11.78 5.92 -18.85
C TYR A 211 -12.72 7.08 -18.51
N GLY A 212 -13.91 7.08 -19.09
CA GLY A 212 -14.99 7.95 -18.61
C GLY A 212 -15.44 7.57 -17.20
N ALA A 213 -16.09 8.48 -16.49
CA ALA A 213 -16.57 8.23 -15.13
C ALA A 213 -17.53 7.02 -15.03
N ASP A 214 -18.32 6.77 -16.08
CA ASP A 214 -19.32 5.70 -16.15
C ASP A 214 -18.82 4.51 -17.01
N GLU A 215 -17.55 4.48 -17.36
CA GLU A 215 -16.96 3.42 -18.20
C GLU A 215 -16.41 2.31 -17.32
N SER A 216 -16.68 1.05 -17.73
CA SER A 216 -16.10 -0.11 -17.05
C SER A 216 -14.57 -0.12 -17.19
N VAL A 217 -13.86 -0.31 -16.10
CA VAL A 217 -12.40 -0.41 -16.11
C VAL A 217 -11.95 -1.85 -16.26
N THR A 218 -10.92 -2.08 -17.07
CA THR A 218 -10.31 -3.40 -17.20
C THR A 218 -9.27 -3.61 -16.11
N VAL A 219 -9.53 -4.57 -15.21
CA VAL A 219 -8.59 -4.93 -14.14
C VAL A 219 -7.87 -6.22 -14.53
N PRO A 220 -6.54 -6.20 -14.74
CA PRO A 220 -5.77 -7.36 -15.17
C PRO A 220 -5.80 -8.52 -14.18
N ALA A 221 -5.75 -9.75 -14.75
CA ALA A 221 -5.71 -11.01 -14.01
C ALA A 221 -4.54 -11.05 -13.00
N ASN A 222 -4.83 -11.51 -11.79
CA ASN A 222 -3.84 -11.69 -10.71
C ASN A 222 -2.93 -10.47 -10.44
N MET A 223 -3.39 -9.27 -10.84
CA MET A 223 -2.62 -8.03 -10.68
C MET A 223 -3.49 -6.96 -10.05
N GLY A 224 -3.90 -5.99 -10.80
CA GLY A 224 -4.66 -4.85 -10.37
C GLY A 224 -4.41 -3.65 -11.27
N LEU A 225 -4.88 -2.51 -10.84
CA LEU A 225 -4.80 -1.27 -11.58
C LEU A 225 -4.74 -0.09 -10.60
N ALA A 226 -3.86 0.87 -10.86
CA ALA A 226 -3.89 2.17 -10.21
C ALA A 226 -4.45 3.20 -11.20
N LEU A 227 -5.42 3.98 -10.75
CA LEU A 227 -6.02 5.06 -11.54
C LEU A 227 -6.29 6.26 -10.65
N TRP A 228 -6.22 7.45 -11.19
CA TRP A 228 -6.58 8.66 -10.46
C TRP A 228 -7.66 9.47 -11.18
N THR A 229 -8.34 10.30 -10.43
CA THR A 229 -9.35 11.18 -10.99
C THR A 229 -8.68 12.40 -11.62
N ALA A 230 -9.09 12.71 -12.85
CA ALA A 230 -8.77 13.96 -13.53
C ALA A 230 -10.04 14.78 -13.69
N LEU A 231 -10.00 16.05 -13.26
CA LEU A 231 -11.12 16.96 -13.50
C LEU A 231 -11.27 17.16 -15.00
N MET A 232 -12.47 16.92 -15.51
CA MET A 232 -12.79 17.30 -16.87
C MET A 232 -12.82 18.82 -16.93
N ASN A 233 -11.88 19.41 -17.68
CA ASN A 233 -11.92 20.83 -17.95
C ASN A 233 -13.27 21.15 -18.63
N ALA A 234 -14.07 22.00 -17.97
CA ALA A 234 -15.26 22.57 -18.60
C ALA A 234 -14.80 23.33 -19.84
N GLY A 235 -15.04 22.74 -21.05
CA GLY A 235 -14.75 23.34 -22.35
C GLY A 235 -15.66 24.55 -22.62
#